data_6971626849c8fbe624b658336a01a189
#
_entry.id   6971626849c8fbe624b658336a01a189
#
_cell.length_a   1.000
_cell.length_b   1.000
_cell.length_c   1.000
_cell.angle_alpha   90.00
_cell.angle_beta   90.00
_cell.angle_gamma   90.00
#
_symmetry.space_group_name_H-M   'P 1'
#
loop_
_entity.id
_entity.type
_entity.pdbx_description
1 polymer ?
#
loop_
_entity_poly.entity_id
_entity_poly.type
_entity_poly.pdbx_seq_one_letter_code
_entity_poly.pdbx_strand_id
1 'polypeptide(L)'
;MNNNRVIFKVFPEHRIIKAEISDCVFDAIYEFNRKFLAHSTSSLSLSTFYCQDEKFIMPNTFSVVVRCHPDDKFDEEKGKRLALNRLADKYTKSLNKHLENILNAIDESLYELANHL
;
A
#
# COMPACT_ATOMS: atom_id res chain seq x y z
N MET A 1 0.38 4.09 5.65
CA MET A 1 -0.12 4.97 4.56
C MET A 1 -0.09 6.42 5.01
N ASN A 2 0.36 7.30 4.14
CA ASN A 2 0.38 8.74 4.46
C ASN A 2 -0.98 9.37 4.11
N ASN A 3 -1.82 9.58 5.13
CA ASN A 3 -3.17 10.13 4.95
C ASN A 3 -3.19 11.55 4.34
N ASN A 4 -2.09 12.30 4.47
CA ASN A 4 -1.98 13.65 3.91
C ASN A 4 -1.90 13.65 2.37
N ARG A 5 -1.57 12.52 1.77
CA ARG A 5 -1.52 12.36 0.31
C ARG A 5 -2.84 11.91 -0.30
N VAL A 6 -3.82 11.57 0.52
CA VAL A 6 -5.12 11.11 0.02
C VAL A 6 -5.89 12.29 -0.56
N ILE A 7 -6.34 12.11 -1.79
CA ILE A 7 -7.16 13.08 -2.51
C ILE A 7 -8.59 12.56 -2.56
N PHE A 8 -9.53 13.39 -2.14
CA PHE A 8 -10.95 13.07 -2.20
C PHE A 8 -11.60 13.81 -3.37
N LYS A 9 -12.45 13.10 -4.10
CA LYS A 9 -13.33 13.67 -5.11
C LYS A 9 -14.75 13.38 -4.69
N VAL A 10 -15.54 14.45 -4.52
CA VAL A 10 -16.94 14.36 -4.07
C VAL A 10 -17.87 14.66 -5.23
N PHE A 11 -18.81 13.77 -5.49
CA PHE A 11 -19.83 13.93 -6.51
C PHE A 11 -21.21 13.88 -5.85
N PRO A 12 -21.69 15.01 -5.27
CA PRO A 12 -22.92 15.01 -4.48
C PRO A 12 -24.15 14.59 -5.30
N GLU A 13 -24.19 14.97 -6.57
CA GLU A 13 -25.29 14.65 -7.48
C GLU A 13 -25.45 13.13 -7.69
N HIS A 14 -24.34 12.42 -7.69
CA HIS A 14 -24.28 10.96 -7.82
C HIS A 14 -24.17 10.24 -6.49
N ARG A 15 -24.08 10.97 -5.38
CA ARG A 15 -23.94 10.44 -4.03
C ARG A 15 -22.72 9.54 -3.90
N ILE A 16 -21.59 9.97 -4.49
CA ILE A 16 -20.36 9.22 -4.59
C ILE A 16 -19.20 10.03 -4.01
N ILE A 17 -18.32 9.35 -3.26
CA ILE A 17 -17.04 9.89 -2.82
C ILE A 17 -15.95 8.94 -3.28
N LYS A 18 -14.96 9.47 -3.98
CA LYS A 18 -13.77 8.74 -4.39
C LYS A 18 -12.58 9.20 -3.54
N ALA A 19 -11.81 8.24 -3.02
CA ALA A 19 -10.54 8.51 -2.36
C ALA A 19 -9.43 7.86 -3.19
N GLU A 20 -8.32 8.57 -3.36
CA GLU A 20 -7.19 8.12 -4.15
C GLU A 20 -5.88 8.51 -3.47
N ILE A 21 -4.90 7.62 -3.52
CA ILE A 21 -3.54 7.89 -3.07
C ILE A 21 -2.56 7.41 -4.15
N SER A 22 -1.53 8.24 -4.42
CA SER A 22 -0.46 7.95 -5.37
C SER A 22 0.89 7.89 -4.67
N ASP A 23 1.95 7.53 -5.41
CA ASP A 23 3.33 7.41 -4.92
C ASP A 23 3.49 6.42 -3.77
N CYS A 24 2.66 5.37 -3.76
CA CYS A 24 2.66 4.37 -2.69
C CYS A 24 3.94 3.54 -2.67
N VAL A 25 4.52 3.25 -3.81
CA VAL A 25 5.80 2.51 -3.90
C VAL A 25 6.91 3.33 -3.27
N PHE A 26 6.99 4.62 -3.57
CA PHE A 26 7.98 5.51 -2.96
C PHE A 26 7.83 5.56 -1.44
N ASP A 27 6.62 5.72 -0.94
CA ASP A 27 6.34 5.76 0.49
C ASP A 27 6.72 4.44 1.18
N ALA A 28 6.41 3.31 0.55
CA ALA A 28 6.75 1.99 1.09
C ALA A 28 8.28 1.80 1.19
N ILE A 29 9.02 2.18 0.16
CA ILE A 29 10.49 2.12 0.14
C ILE A 29 11.07 3.04 1.22
N TYR A 30 10.58 4.26 1.29
CA TYR A 30 11.05 5.24 2.28
C TYR A 30 10.85 4.75 3.71
N GLU A 31 9.64 4.27 4.04
CA GLU A 31 9.33 3.78 5.38
C GLU A 31 10.14 2.53 5.75
N PHE A 32 10.30 1.61 4.80
CA PHE A 32 11.12 0.42 5.04
C PHE A 32 12.58 0.81 5.31
N ASN A 33 13.15 1.67 4.48
CA ASN A 33 14.54 2.10 4.63
C ASN A 33 14.74 2.85 5.95
N ARG A 34 13.79 3.70 6.34
CA ARG A 34 13.85 4.45 7.59
C ARG A 34 13.86 3.52 8.81
N LYS A 35 13.00 2.48 8.79
CA LYS A 35 12.85 1.58 9.94
C LYS A 35 13.95 0.55 10.05
N PHE A 36 14.42 0.03 8.93
CA PHE A 36 15.32 -1.13 8.92
C PHE A 36 16.76 -0.79 8.58
N LEU A 37 17.01 0.22 7.74
CA LEU A 37 18.37 0.57 7.33
C LEU A 37 19.03 1.61 8.25
N ALA A 38 18.26 2.38 9.01
CA ALA A 38 18.80 3.34 9.97
C ALA A 38 19.62 2.68 11.09
N HIS A 39 19.36 1.39 11.37
CA HIS A 39 20.00 0.62 12.43
C HIS A 39 20.85 -0.53 11.89
N SER A 40 21.07 -0.61 10.61
CA SER A 40 21.76 -1.70 9.95
C SER A 40 22.86 -1.19 9.04
N THR A 41 23.97 -1.91 8.98
CA THR A 41 25.02 -1.71 7.98
C THR A 41 24.71 -2.45 6.67
N SER A 42 23.57 -3.14 6.62
CA SER A 42 23.13 -3.89 5.45
C SER A 42 22.77 -2.99 4.28
N SER A 43 23.14 -3.39 3.08
CA SER A 43 22.71 -2.75 1.83
C SER A 43 21.34 -3.25 1.35
N LEU A 44 20.66 -4.08 2.13
CA LEU A 44 19.36 -4.62 1.78
C LEU A 44 18.29 -3.52 1.79
N SER A 45 17.59 -3.32 0.69
CA SER A 45 16.49 -2.38 0.59
C SER A 45 15.35 -2.96 -0.27
N LEU A 46 14.13 -2.42 -0.11
CA LEU A 46 13.00 -2.83 -0.95
C LEU A 46 13.26 -2.57 -2.43
N SER A 47 13.99 -1.52 -2.77
CA SER A 47 14.30 -1.21 -4.17
C SER A 47 15.11 -2.32 -4.85
N THR A 48 15.93 -3.05 -4.11
CA THR A 48 16.67 -4.20 -4.63
C THR A 48 15.72 -5.30 -5.11
N PHE A 49 14.68 -5.60 -4.33
CA PHE A 49 13.68 -6.60 -4.71
C PHE A 49 12.79 -6.10 -5.85
N TYR A 50 12.42 -4.84 -5.84
CA TYR A 50 11.56 -4.25 -6.86
C TYR A 50 12.19 -4.27 -8.26
N CYS A 51 13.50 -4.29 -8.35
CA CYS A 51 14.21 -4.41 -9.63
C CYS A 51 14.29 -5.85 -10.16
N GLN A 52 13.97 -6.85 -9.35
CA GLN A 52 14.14 -8.26 -9.72
C GLN A 52 12.90 -8.90 -10.34
N ASP A 53 11.73 -8.60 -9.80
CA ASP A 53 10.49 -9.27 -10.24
C ASP A 53 9.28 -8.41 -9.92
N GLU A 54 8.30 -8.42 -10.82
CA GLU A 54 7.02 -7.70 -10.67
C GLU A 54 6.24 -8.13 -9.42
N LYS A 55 6.36 -9.38 -8.99
CA LYS A 55 5.67 -9.88 -7.80
C LYS A 55 6.07 -9.17 -6.50
N PHE A 56 7.20 -8.46 -6.50
CA PHE A 56 7.66 -7.68 -5.36
C PHE A 56 7.17 -6.22 -5.39
N ILE A 57 6.56 -5.81 -6.48
CA ILE A 57 6.12 -4.43 -6.69
C ILE A 57 4.62 -4.32 -6.40
N MET A 58 4.27 -3.53 -5.39
CA MET A 58 2.87 -3.19 -5.16
C MET A 58 2.42 -2.08 -6.13
N PRO A 59 1.10 -1.94 -6.38
CA PRO A 59 0.61 -0.83 -7.17
C PRO A 59 1.01 0.52 -6.59
N ASN A 60 1.33 1.47 -7.47
CA ASN A 60 1.73 2.81 -7.04
C ASN A 60 0.56 3.72 -6.69
N THR A 61 -0.63 3.38 -7.16
CA THR A 61 -1.85 4.14 -6.93
C THR A 61 -2.96 3.22 -6.46
N PHE A 62 -3.68 3.65 -5.43
CA PHE A 62 -4.89 2.96 -4.95
C PHE A 62 -6.05 3.93 -4.98
N SER A 63 -7.23 3.42 -5.31
CA SER A 63 -8.45 4.20 -5.25
C SER A 63 -9.63 3.35 -4.76
N VAL A 64 -10.57 3.99 -4.09
CA VAL A 64 -11.82 3.39 -3.67
C VAL A 64 -12.96 4.35 -3.96
N VAL A 65 -14.15 3.79 -4.17
CA VAL A 65 -15.38 4.56 -4.39
C VAL A 65 -16.39 4.15 -3.32
N VAL A 66 -16.95 5.12 -2.65
CA VAL A 66 -18.03 4.94 -1.67
C VAL A 66 -19.31 5.53 -2.24
N ARG A 67 -20.36 4.74 -2.25
CA ARG A 67 -21.70 5.16 -2.70
C ARG A 67 -22.63 5.24 -1.51
N CYS A 68 -23.32 6.38 -1.37
CA CYS A 68 -24.34 6.53 -0.37
C CYS A 68 -25.63 5.84 -0.85
N HIS A 69 -26.28 5.09 0.06
CA HIS A 69 -27.55 4.45 -0.26
C HIS A 69 -28.61 5.51 -0.59
N PRO A 70 -29.47 5.28 -1.61
CA PRO A 70 -30.48 6.28 -2.01
C PRO A 70 -31.42 6.71 -0.89
N ASP A 71 -31.68 5.84 0.07
CA ASP A 71 -32.59 6.12 1.19
C ASP A 71 -31.91 6.86 2.35
N ASP A 72 -30.57 6.96 2.34
CA ASP A 72 -29.81 7.66 3.36
C ASP A 72 -29.55 9.11 2.97
N LYS A 73 -29.44 9.98 3.96
CA LYS A 73 -28.98 11.35 3.73
C LYS A 73 -27.51 11.32 3.35
N PHE A 74 -27.14 12.03 2.27
CA PHE A 74 -25.74 12.14 1.88
C PHE A 74 -24.96 12.95 2.92
N ASP A 75 -23.94 12.30 3.53
CA ASP A 75 -23.06 12.88 4.52
C ASP A 75 -21.62 12.79 4.02
N GLU A 76 -21.09 13.93 3.59
CA GLU A 76 -19.75 14.03 3.01
C GLU A 76 -18.66 13.59 4.00
N GLU A 77 -18.73 14.05 5.24
CA GLU A 77 -17.71 13.73 6.26
C GLU A 77 -17.70 12.24 6.58
N LYS A 78 -18.86 11.66 6.77
CA LYS A 78 -19.00 10.22 7.01
C LYS A 78 -18.49 9.40 5.81
N GLY A 79 -18.84 9.85 4.60
CA GLY A 79 -18.40 9.21 3.37
C GLY A 79 -16.89 9.27 3.19
N LYS A 80 -16.26 10.40 3.49
CA LYS A 80 -14.80 10.54 3.44
C LYS A 80 -14.09 9.62 4.44
N ARG A 81 -14.60 9.53 5.66
CA ARG A 81 -14.04 8.61 6.66
C ARG A 81 -14.13 7.16 6.22
N LEU A 82 -15.27 6.77 5.67
CA LEU A 82 -15.45 5.41 5.16
C LEU A 82 -14.54 5.14 3.98
N ALA A 83 -14.41 6.07 3.05
CA ALA A 83 -13.51 5.96 1.90
C ALA A 83 -12.05 5.84 2.35
N LEU A 84 -11.64 6.65 3.32
CA LEU A 84 -10.28 6.60 3.87
C LEU A 84 -9.99 5.24 4.52
N ASN A 85 -10.93 4.72 5.31
CA ASN A 85 -10.77 3.42 5.96
C ASN A 85 -10.65 2.28 4.94
N ARG A 86 -11.48 2.30 3.90
CA ARG A 86 -11.41 1.29 2.82
C ARG A 86 -10.12 1.41 2.01
N LEU A 87 -9.67 2.62 1.76
CA LEU A 87 -8.41 2.87 1.05
C LEU A 87 -7.22 2.35 1.86
N ALA A 88 -7.17 2.65 3.16
CA ALA A 88 -6.12 2.18 4.07
C ALA A 88 -6.11 0.66 4.15
N ASP A 89 -7.27 0.02 4.20
CA ASP A 89 -7.38 -1.44 4.23
C ASP A 89 -6.84 -2.07 2.94
N LYS A 90 -7.21 -1.51 1.79
CA LYS A 90 -6.75 -1.96 0.48
C LYS A 90 -5.23 -1.83 0.35
N TYR A 91 -4.68 -0.69 0.78
CA TYR A 91 -3.25 -0.42 0.80
C TYR A 91 -2.51 -1.43 1.69
N THR A 92 -2.98 -1.63 2.91
CA THR A 92 -2.35 -2.52 3.89
C THR A 92 -2.35 -3.97 3.41
N LYS A 93 -3.45 -4.44 2.84
CA LYS A 93 -3.52 -5.80 2.28
C LYS A 93 -2.54 -6.01 1.15
N SER A 94 -2.43 -5.03 0.26
CA SER A 94 -1.47 -5.08 -0.86
C SER A 94 -0.02 -5.05 -0.37
N LEU A 95 0.28 -4.16 0.57
CA LEU A 95 1.62 -4.05 1.16
C LEU A 95 2.03 -5.37 1.83
N ASN A 96 1.15 -5.94 2.66
CA ASN A 96 1.42 -7.19 3.37
C ASN A 96 1.68 -8.34 2.40
N LYS A 97 0.90 -8.43 1.32
CA LYS A 97 1.09 -9.46 0.30
C LYS A 97 2.46 -9.35 -0.36
N HIS A 98 2.88 -8.14 -0.71
CA HIS A 98 4.16 -7.94 -1.38
C HIS A 98 5.34 -8.14 -0.43
N LEU A 99 5.21 -7.74 0.83
CA LEU A 99 6.22 -8.04 1.84
C LEU A 99 6.34 -9.55 2.09
N GLU A 100 5.23 -10.27 2.12
CA GLU A 100 5.22 -11.72 2.23
C GLU A 100 5.95 -12.38 1.06
N ASN A 101 5.75 -11.91 -0.17
CA ASN A 101 6.47 -12.40 -1.34
C ASN A 101 7.98 -12.19 -1.19
N ILE A 102 8.41 -11.05 -0.68
CA ILE A 102 9.82 -10.75 -0.42
C ILE A 102 10.39 -11.68 0.64
N LEU A 103 9.68 -11.88 1.75
CA LEU A 103 10.12 -12.78 2.83
C LEU A 103 10.25 -14.22 2.34
N ASN A 104 9.30 -14.69 1.54
CA ASN A 104 9.36 -16.04 0.96
C ASN A 104 10.55 -16.19 0.02
N ALA A 105 10.88 -15.16 -0.76
CA ALA A 105 12.05 -15.19 -1.64
C ALA A 105 13.35 -15.24 -0.85
N ILE A 106 13.44 -14.54 0.28
CA ILE A 106 14.59 -14.60 1.18
C ILE A 106 14.74 -16.00 1.77
N ASP A 107 13.64 -16.59 2.24
CA ASP A 107 13.64 -17.95 2.80
C ASP A 107 14.11 -18.98 1.78
N GLU A 108 13.63 -18.90 0.55
CA GLU A 108 14.05 -19.79 -0.54
C GLU A 108 15.55 -19.65 -0.82
N SER A 109 16.05 -18.42 -0.85
CA SER A 109 17.47 -18.16 -1.10
C SER A 109 18.36 -18.70 0.02
N LEU A 110 17.94 -18.57 1.27
CA LEU A 110 18.65 -19.13 2.42
C LEU A 110 18.64 -20.65 2.40
N TYR A 111 17.52 -21.25 2.04
CA TYR A 111 17.40 -22.70 1.91
C TYR A 111 18.33 -23.26 0.83
N GLU A 112 18.35 -22.64 -0.34
CA GLU A 112 19.25 -23.01 -1.44
C GLU A 112 20.72 -22.89 -1.02
N LEU A 113 21.09 -21.81 -0.36
CA LEU A 113 22.44 -21.60 0.14
C LEU A 113 22.85 -22.71 1.11
N ALA A 114 21.96 -23.06 2.05
CA ALA A 114 22.21 -24.11 3.03
C ALA A 114 22.42 -25.48 2.37
N ASN A 115 21.72 -25.77 1.28
CA ASN A 115 21.83 -27.02 0.54
C ASN A 115 23.10 -27.14 -0.31
N HIS A 116 23.77 -26.01 -0.59
CA HIS A 116 25.04 -26.00 -1.34
C HIS A 116 26.28 -26.03 -0.45
N LEU A 117 26.09 -25.91 0.83
CA LEU A 117 27.17 -26.04 1.81
C LEU A 117 27.35 -27.49 2.23
#